data_15c47e26f851326087df3d82c59a9234
#
_entry.id   15c47e26f851326087df3d82c59a9234
#
_cell.length_a   1.000
_cell.length_b   1.000
_cell.length_c   1.000
_cell.angle_alpha   90.00
_cell.angle_beta   90.00
_cell.angle_gamma   90.00
#
_symmetry.space_group_name_H-M   'P 1'
#
loop_
_entity.id
_entity.type
_entity.pdbx_description
1 polymer ?
#
loop_
_entity_poly.entity_id
_entity_poly.type
_entity_poly.pdbx_seq_one_letter_code
_entity_poly.pdbx_strand_id
1 'polypeptide(L)'
;MNVEIACLKAISSVDVVNEARLAVEAGAKIVIARGYQAKMIKQYTNIPLIEMKLHAQEIGLLLQKAKLMVKKEHPVIALIAFDNMLCDVSYMEELFGVTLKVAVMKRSEETPGILDKMEAYHRIL
;
A
#
# COMPACT_ATOMS: atom_id res chain seq x y z
N MET A 1 -8.94 -29.37 -0.38
CA MET A 1 -9.35 -28.43 -1.44
C MET A 1 -8.16 -28.13 -2.34
N ASN A 2 -8.30 -28.40 -3.62
CA ASN A 2 -7.25 -28.09 -4.58
C ASN A 2 -7.45 -26.70 -5.14
N VAL A 3 -6.46 -25.84 -4.95
CA VAL A 3 -6.43 -24.51 -5.53
C VAL A 3 -5.39 -24.48 -6.62
N GLU A 4 -5.79 -24.09 -7.80
CA GLU A 4 -4.90 -23.93 -8.93
C GLU A 4 -4.62 -22.46 -9.17
N ILE A 5 -3.34 -22.09 -9.20
CA ILE A 5 -2.93 -20.71 -9.53
C ILE A 5 -2.80 -20.63 -11.05
N ALA A 6 -3.74 -19.93 -11.69
CA ALA A 6 -3.76 -19.77 -13.13
C ALA A 6 -2.66 -18.83 -13.62
N CYS A 7 -2.35 -17.80 -12.84
CA CYS A 7 -1.36 -16.80 -13.24
C CYS A 7 -0.74 -16.13 -12.01
N LEU A 8 0.58 -16.00 -12.02
CA LEU A 8 1.33 -15.24 -11.03
C LEU A 8 2.23 -14.27 -11.79
N LYS A 9 1.97 -12.99 -11.65
CA LYS A 9 2.67 -11.94 -12.42
C LYS A 9 3.03 -10.74 -11.58
N ALA A 10 4.20 -10.14 -11.87
CA ALA A 10 4.53 -8.79 -11.48
C ALA A 10 4.11 -7.85 -12.63
N ILE A 11 3.22 -6.90 -12.36
CA ILE A 11 2.57 -6.08 -13.37
C ILE A 11 2.74 -4.61 -13.02
N SER A 12 2.96 -3.75 -14.03
CA SER A 12 2.92 -2.32 -13.82
C SER A 12 1.46 -1.88 -13.53
N SER A 13 1.31 -0.85 -12.72
CA SER A 13 -0.01 -0.36 -12.32
C SER A 13 -0.88 0.10 -13.50
N VAL A 14 -0.25 0.52 -14.60
CA VAL A 14 -0.95 1.01 -15.79
C VAL A 14 -1.74 -0.11 -16.46
N ASP A 15 -1.20 -1.34 -16.47
CA ASP A 15 -1.77 -2.45 -17.22
C ASP A 15 -2.64 -3.38 -16.38
N VAL A 16 -2.79 -3.11 -15.10
CA VAL A 16 -3.40 -4.07 -14.16
C VAL A 16 -4.84 -4.45 -14.53
N VAL A 17 -5.63 -3.52 -15.01
CA VAL A 17 -7.04 -3.79 -15.37
C VAL A 17 -7.11 -4.73 -16.56
N ASN A 18 -6.30 -4.50 -17.60
CA ASN A 18 -6.24 -5.37 -18.77
C ASN A 18 -5.74 -6.77 -18.41
N GLU A 19 -4.72 -6.86 -17.59
CA GLU A 19 -4.18 -8.15 -17.14
C GLU A 19 -5.20 -8.93 -16.31
N ALA A 20 -5.97 -8.25 -15.47
CA ALA A 20 -7.04 -8.90 -14.71
C ALA A 20 -8.13 -9.45 -15.64
N ARG A 21 -8.53 -8.68 -16.65
CA ARG A 21 -9.51 -9.13 -17.64
C ARG A 21 -9.00 -10.33 -18.45
N LEU A 22 -7.74 -10.29 -18.87
CA LEU A 22 -7.12 -11.40 -19.60
C LEU A 22 -7.05 -12.68 -18.75
N ALA A 23 -6.74 -12.53 -17.47
CA ALA A 23 -6.70 -13.68 -16.55
C ALA A 23 -8.09 -14.33 -16.43
N VAL A 24 -9.15 -13.53 -16.32
CA VAL A 24 -10.52 -14.04 -16.25
C VAL A 24 -10.91 -14.73 -17.57
N GLU A 25 -10.55 -14.15 -18.70
CA GLU A 25 -10.78 -14.78 -20.01
C GLU A 25 -10.04 -16.13 -20.12
N ALA A 26 -8.87 -16.25 -19.49
CA ALA A 26 -8.09 -17.49 -19.46
C ALA A 26 -8.61 -18.51 -18.44
N GLY A 27 -9.67 -18.19 -17.69
CA GLY A 27 -10.33 -19.12 -16.77
C GLY A 27 -10.22 -18.78 -15.28
N ALA A 28 -9.56 -17.69 -14.90
CA ALA A 28 -9.50 -17.28 -13.50
C ALA A 28 -10.88 -16.91 -12.97
N LYS A 29 -11.22 -17.37 -11.78
CA LYS A 29 -12.51 -17.12 -11.13
C LYS A 29 -12.45 -15.97 -10.15
N ILE A 30 -11.27 -15.66 -9.64
CA ILE A 30 -11.04 -14.64 -8.62
C ILE A 30 -9.63 -14.08 -8.79
N VAL A 31 -9.46 -12.81 -8.48
CA VAL A 31 -8.17 -12.13 -8.55
C VAL A 31 -7.74 -11.76 -7.13
N ILE A 32 -6.46 -11.93 -6.83
CA ILE A 32 -5.84 -11.47 -5.60
C ILE A 32 -4.87 -10.36 -5.98
N ALA A 33 -5.05 -9.19 -5.39
CA ALA A 33 -4.23 -8.04 -5.72
C ALA A 33 -3.99 -7.15 -4.48
N ARG A 34 -3.00 -6.30 -4.57
CA ARG A 34 -2.55 -5.48 -3.46
C ARG A 34 -2.57 -3.99 -3.82
N GLY A 35 -2.91 -3.17 -2.84
CA GLY A 35 -2.74 -1.73 -2.90
C GLY A 35 -3.46 -1.06 -4.07
N TYR A 36 -2.72 -0.25 -4.80
CA TYR A 36 -3.25 0.50 -5.95
C TYR A 36 -3.81 -0.41 -7.03
N GLN A 37 -3.16 -1.53 -7.28
CA GLN A 37 -3.61 -2.50 -8.27
C GLN A 37 -4.99 -3.06 -7.91
N ALA A 38 -5.18 -3.45 -6.65
CA ALA A 38 -6.49 -3.91 -6.16
C ALA A 38 -7.55 -2.82 -6.33
N LYS A 39 -7.21 -1.60 -5.98
CA LYS A 39 -8.11 -0.45 -6.09
C LYS A 39 -8.55 -0.20 -7.53
N MET A 40 -7.63 -0.28 -8.48
CA MET A 40 -7.94 -0.07 -9.90
C MET A 40 -8.84 -1.16 -10.47
N ILE A 41 -8.58 -2.42 -10.13
CA ILE A 41 -9.41 -3.54 -10.56
C ILE A 41 -10.83 -3.36 -10.03
N LYS A 42 -10.96 -3.02 -8.76
CA LYS A 42 -12.26 -2.82 -8.10
C LYS A 42 -13.03 -1.65 -8.69
N GLN A 43 -12.33 -0.58 -9.07
CA GLN A 43 -12.95 0.63 -9.61
C GLN A 43 -13.44 0.45 -11.04
N TYR A 44 -12.71 -0.28 -11.87
CA TYR A 44 -12.99 -0.38 -13.32
C TYR A 44 -13.53 -1.73 -13.77
N THR A 45 -13.71 -2.68 -12.86
CA THR A 45 -14.25 -4.00 -13.20
C THR A 45 -15.19 -4.50 -12.11
N ASN A 46 -15.97 -5.54 -12.44
CA ASN A 46 -16.78 -6.28 -11.47
C ASN A 46 -16.17 -7.65 -11.16
N ILE A 47 -14.90 -7.83 -11.43
CA ILE A 47 -14.21 -9.09 -11.19
C ILE A 47 -14.14 -9.35 -9.69
N PRO A 48 -14.49 -10.56 -9.22
CA PRO A 48 -14.32 -10.91 -7.81
C PRO A 48 -12.87 -10.75 -7.38
N LEU A 49 -12.64 -10.01 -6.29
CA LEU A 49 -11.32 -9.59 -5.87
C LEU A 49 -11.13 -9.80 -4.37
N ILE A 50 -9.99 -10.35 -4.00
CA ILE A 50 -9.49 -10.34 -2.63
C ILE A 50 -8.34 -9.34 -2.55
N GLU A 51 -8.48 -8.35 -1.67
CA GLU A 51 -7.43 -7.37 -1.44
C GLU A 51 -6.45 -7.86 -0.37
N MET A 52 -5.17 -7.82 -0.68
CA MET A 52 -4.12 -8.04 0.32
C MET A 52 -3.77 -6.72 0.97
N LYS A 53 -4.02 -6.60 2.27
CA LYS A 53 -3.68 -5.41 3.06
C LYS A 53 -2.38 -5.63 3.82
N LEU A 54 -1.69 -4.54 4.14
CA LEU A 54 -0.53 -4.60 5.02
C LEU A 54 -0.98 -4.89 6.45
N HIS A 55 -0.43 -5.92 7.05
CA HIS A 55 -0.67 -6.24 8.45
C HIS A 55 0.18 -5.35 9.37
N ALA A 56 -0.27 -5.21 10.62
CA ALA A 56 0.46 -4.44 11.63
C ALA A 56 1.90 -4.89 11.79
N GLN A 57 2.14 -6.20 11.75
CA GLN A 57 3.48 -6.76 11.85
C GLN A 57 4.39 -6.30 10.69
N GLU A 58 3.87 -6.29 9.47
CA GLU A 58 4.62 -5.84 8.30
C GLU A 58 4.99 -4.35 8.42
N ILE A 59 4.03 -3.53 8.83
CA ILE A 59 4.25 -2.09 9.04
C ILE A 59 5.27 -1.87 10.16
N GLY A 60 5.15 -2.61 11.26
CA GLY A 60 6.08 -2.54 12.37
C GLY A 60 7.52 -2.85 11.96
N LEU A 61 7.72 -3.89 11.15
CA LEU A 61 9.05 -4.22 10.62
C LEU A 61 9.61 -3.12 9.74
N LEU A 62 8.77 -2.49 8.93
CA LEU A 62 9.18 -1.35 8.09
C LEU A 62 9.58 -0.14 8.95
N LEU A 63 8.81 0.16 10.00
CA LEU A 63 9.12 1.25 10.91
C LEU A 63 10.43 1.02 11.66
N GLN A 64 10.67 -0.21 12.10
CA GLN A 64 11.92 -0.57 12.76
C GLN A 64 13.11 -0.40 11.80
N LYS A 65 12.97 -0.83 10.57
CA LYS A 65 13.99 -0.66 9.53
C LYS A 65 14.27 0.82 9.26
N ALA A 66 13.21 1.63 9.14
CA ALA A 66 13.34 3.06 8.92
C ALA A 66 14.06 3.74 10.09
N LYS A 67 13.70 3.39 11.31
CA LYS A 67 14.32 3.92 12.53
C LYS A 67 15.82 3.62 12.57
N LEU A 68 16.21 2.41 12.22
CA LEU A 68 17.63 2.02 12.16
C LEU A 68 18.41 2.79 11.10
N MET A 69 17.77 3.07 9.97
CA MET A 69 18.40 3.83 8.89
C MET A 69 18.65 5.30 9.26
N VAL A 70 17.71 5.90 9.97
CA VAL A 70 17.82 7.32 10.37
C VAL A 70 18.81 7.52 11.51
N LYS A 71 18.97 6.54 12.38
CA LYS A 71 19.89 6.59 13.54
C LYS A 71 19.59 7.74 14.51
N LYS A 72 18.31 8.06 14.69
CA LYS A 72 17.80 9.03 15.65
C LYS A 72 16.96 8.31 16.71
N GLU A 73 16.94 8.84 17.94
CA GLU A 73 16.16 8.23 19.02
C GLU A 73 14.65 8.32 18.81
N HIS A 74 14.16 9.43 18.25
CA HIS A 74 12.73 9.60 18.02
C HIS A 74 12.51 10.24 16.66
N PRO A 75 12.71 9.46 15.57
CA PRO A 75 12.64 10.02 14.23
C PRO A 75 11.20 10.30 13.81
N VAL A 76 11.07 11.27 12.91
CA VAL A 76 9.82 11.55 12.20
C VAL A 76 9.83 10.75 10.91
N ILE A 77 8.83 9.89 10.73
CA ILE A 77 8.71 9.01 9.57
C ILE A 77 7.42 9.34 8.84
N ALA A 78 7.51 9.57 7.54
CA ALA A 78 6.35 9.74 6.68
C ALA A 78 5.87 8.38 6.18
N LEU A 79 4.59 8.10 6.37
CA LEU A 79 3.94 6.89 5.87
C LEU A 79 2.88 7.29 4.87
N ILE A 80 3.15 7.02 3.60
CA ILE A 80 2.27 7.40 2.49
C ILE A 80 1.74 6.14 1.86
N ALA A 81 0.42 6.00 1.81
CA ALA A 81 -0.19 4.81 1.26
C ALA A 81 -1.59 5.10 0.71
N PHE A 82 -2.11 4.19 -0.10
CA PHE A 82 -3.50 4.24 -0.50
C PHE A 82 -4.40 3.79 0.66
N ASP A 83 -5.63 4.30 0.68
CA ASP A 83 -6.60 4.08 1.75
C ASP A 83 -6.92 2.61 2.01
N ASN A 84 -6.75 1.75 1.00
CA ASN A 84 -7.02 0.32 1.11
C ASN A 84 -5.81 -0.51 1.57
N MET A 85 -4.67 0.12 1.86
CA MET A 85 -3.44 -0.60 2.21
C MET A 85 -3.17 -0.67 3.71
N LEU A 86 -3.66 0.31 4.47
CA LEU A 86 -3.28 0.45 5.87
C LEU A 86 -4.28 -0.17 6.83
N CYS A 87 -3.78 -0.80 7.85
CA CYS A 87 -4.52 -1.09 9.08
C CYS A 87 -4.42 0.13 10.01
N ASP A 88 -5.01 0.02 11.21
CA ASP A 88 -4.86 1.06 12.23
C ASP A 88 -3.42 1.12 12.72
N VAL A 89 -2.78 2.27 12.56
CA VAL A 89 -1.38 2.49 12.96
C VAL A 89 -1.25 3.48 14.12
N SER A 90 -2.36 3.88 14.73
CA SER A 90 -2.39 4.93 15.74
C SER A 90 -1.51 4.64 16.96
N TYR A 91 -1.36 3.38 17.34
CA TYR A 91 -0.56 2.97 18.51
C TYR A 91 0.93 2.78 18.19
N MET A 92 1.32 2.81 16.93
CA MET A 92 2.69 2.46 16.54
C MET A 92 3.72 3.53 16.90
N GLU A 93 3.31 4.79 16.99
CA GLU A 93 4.20 5.87 17.43
C GLU A 93 4.80 5.58 18.80
N GLU A 94 3.94 5.22 19.74
CA GLU A 94 4.35 4.91 21.11
C GLU A 94 5.15 3.62 21.17
N LEU A 95 4.69 2.59 20.45
CA LEU A 95 5.31 1.26 20.48
C LEU A 95 6.74 1.28 19.92
N PHE A 96 6.99 2.02 18.86
CA PHE A 96 8.28 2.05 18.17
C PHE A 96 9.13 3.29 18.48
N GLY A 97 8.60 4.23 19.25
CA GLY A 97 9.33 5.45 19.60
C GLY A 97 9.60 6.32 18.38
N VAL A 98 8.58 6.56 17.57
CA VAL A 98 8.66 7.37 16.35
C VAL A 98 7.51 8.36 16.30
N THR A 99 7.64 9.41 15.50
CA THR A 99 6.53 10.26 15.12
C THR A 99 6.13 9.91 13.69
N LEU A 100 4.86 9.58 13.48
CA LEU A 100 4.35 9.22 12.17
C LEU A 100 3.57 10.38 11.55
N LYS A 101 3.94 10.76 10.35
CA LYS A 101 3.14 11.62 9.48
C LYS A 101 2.48 10.73 8.45
N VAL A 102 1.21 10.43 8.68
CA VAL A 102 0.46 9.50 7.83
C VAL A 102 -0.32 10.29 6.79
N ALA A 103 -0.11 9.99 5.53
CA ALA A 103 -0.87 10.54 4.42
C ALA A 103 -1.52 9.41 3.66
N VAL A 104 -2.85 9.44 3.59
CA VAL A 104 -3.64 8.43 2.90
C VAL A 104 -4.11 9.00 1.58
N MET A 105 -3.81 8.31 0.51
CA MET A 105 -4.20 8.69 -0.84
C MET A 105 -5.40 7.89 -1.30
N LYS A 106 -6.32 8.56 -1.96
CA LYS A 106 -7.46 7.91 -2.63
C LYS A 106 -7.22 7.78 -4.12
N ARG A 107 -6.39 8.65 -4.69
CA ARG A 107 -6.06 8.70 -6.12
C ARG A 107 -4.57 8.93 -6.31
N SER A 108 -4.03 8.39 -7.38
CA SER A 108 -2.61 8.56 -7.71
C SER A 108 -2.23 10.03 -8.00
N GLU A 109 -3.17 10.83 -8.48
CA GLU A 109 -2.95 12.25 -8.77
C GLU A 109 -2.67 13.09 -7.51
N GLU A 110 -3.01 12.57 -6.33
CA GLU A 110 -2.76 13.26 -5.07
C GLU A 110 -1.30 13.21 -4.63
N THR A 111 -0.52 12.29 -5.22
CA THR A 111 0.85 12.02 -4.78
C THR A 111 1.77 13.26 -4.77
N PRO A 112 1.84 14.10 -5.82
CA PRO A 112 2.71 15.27 -5.79
C PRO A 112 2.39 16.24 -4.65
N GLY A 113 1.10 16.52 -4.42
CA GLY A 113 0.67 17.42 -3.35
C GLY A 113 1.01 16.89 -1.96
N ILE A 114 0.87 15.58 -1.75
CA ILE A 114 1.21 14.92 -0.50
C ILE A 114 2.71 14.97 -0.25
N LEU A 115 3.51 14.70 -1.26
CA LEU A 115 4.97 14.76 -1.15
C LEU A 115 5.45 16.18 -0.81
N ASP A 116 4.84 17.20 -1.41
CA ASP A 116 5.14 18.59 -1.10
C ASP A 116 4.84 18.92 0.36
N LYS A 117 3.71 18.47 0.88
CA LYS A 117 3.35 18.64 2.29
C LYS A 117 4.34 17.96 3.22
N MET A 118 4.74 16.72 2.89
CA MET A 118 5.71 15.97 3.70
C MET A 118 7.08 16.62 3.69
N GLU A 119 7.50 17.15 2.56
CA GLU A 119 8.74 17.89 2.45
C GLU A 119 8.72 19.16 3.32
N ALA A 120 7.61 19.88 3.34
CA ALA A 120 7.43 21.04 4.18
C ALA A 120 7.57 20.70 5.67
N TYR A 121 7.01 19.58 6.13
CA TYR A 121 7.20 19.09 7.50
C TYR A 121 8.68 18.82 7.79
N HIS A 122 9.38 18.23 6.87
CA HIS A 122 10.81 17.93 7.04
C HIS A 122 11.64 19.20 7.18
N ARG A 123 11.33 20.26 6.44
CA ARG A 123 12.03 21.56 6.51
C ARG A 123 11.82 22.28 7.83
N ILE A 124 10.67 22.09 8.47
CA ILE A 124 10.33 22.71 9.74
C ILE A 124 11.03 22.01 10.92
N LEU A 125 11.26 20.74 10.77
CA LEU A 125 11.87 19.88 11.79
C LEU A 125 13.38 19.79 11.63
#